data_83f57435e415aca699f388e1c67cc4c8
#
_entry.id   83f57435e415aca699f388e1c67cc4c8
#
_cell.length_a   1.000
_cell.length_b   1.000
_cell.length_c   1.000
_cell.angle_alpha   90.00
_cell.angle_beta   90.00
_cell.angle_gamma   90.00
#
_symmetry.space_group_name_H-M   'P 1'
#
loop_
_entity.id
_entity.type
_entity.pdbx_description
1 polymer ?
#
loop_
_entity_poly.entity_id
_entity_poly.type
_entity_poly.pdbx_seq_one_letter_code
_entity_poly.pdbx_strand_id
1 'polypeptide(L)'
;SQRQPATDPTKRLNLDHGDKFNNLMLKVKQAQDLFLIVGPPGTGKTSFGMLNTLKEELSDPNTSVLLLSYTNRAVDEICSKLVSEGIDFIRIGGHLTCSDECRPYLLESKSNKAKNKEELHTLLTSTRVYAGTTSSINSHTEIFKLKTFSLAIIDEASQILDPHIIGLLSSHTSGKPHINKFVLIGDHKQLPAVVRQDEAEAAITTPSLRAIGLTDCRQSFFERTYQRHRDNPQVCQMLTYHGRMHEDIATFPNQSFYNGQLQVVPLPHQTAPLPVCQTTYSHPVADKVFSSRVAFIHVPPQPVATPSDKVNLAEAELIAHLAVKAYETYKDTFHPDKTIGIIVPYRNQIAAVRNSIQAHGIPSLHNISIDTVERFQGSQRNVIIYGFTVRHRYQLNFLCSNTFLDGTTPVDRKLNVAM
;
A
#
# COMPACT_ATOMS: atom_id res chain seq x y z
N SER A 1 19.41 8.78 15.82
CA SER A 1 20.78 9.28 15.89
C SER A 1 21.02 10.30 14.78
N GLN A 2 21.93 11.24 14.99
CA GLN A 2 22.34 12.21 13.96
C GLN A 2 23.33 11.59 12.95
N ARG A 3 23.72 10.34 13.15
CA ARG A 3 24.65 9.62 12.30
C ARG A 3 24.00 9.33 10.93
N GLN A 4 24.75 9.53 9.86
CA GLN A 4 24.36 9.08 8.52
C GLN A 4 24.33 7.55 8.49
N PRO A 5 23.36 6.94 7.76
CA PRO A 5 23.34 5.50 7.57
C PRO A 5 24.65 5.00 6.96
N ALA A 6 25.14 3.87 7.47
CA ALA A 6 26.38 3.28 7.01
C ALA A 6 26.18 2.49 5.71
N THR A 7 27.18 2.52 4.82
CA THR A 7 27.20 1.74 3.57
C THR A 7 28.54 1.03 3.39
N ASP A 8 28.49 -0.11 2.71
CA ASP A 8 29.68 -0.90 2.34
C ASP A 8 29.73 -1.07 0.82
N PRO A 9 30.49 -0.24 0.11
CA PRO A 9 30.58 -0.27 -1.35
C PRO A 9 31.30 -1.52 -1.89
N THR A 10 31.89 -2.36 -1.04
CA THR A 10 32.56 -3.59 -1.45
C THR A 10 31.58 -4.74 -1.73
N LYS A 11 30.38 -4.69 -1.15
CA LYS A 11 29.35 -5.72 -1.38
C LYS A 11 28.90 -5.76 -2.83
N ARG A 12 28.64 -6.98 -3.33
CA ARG A 12 28.16 -7.26 -4.69
C ARG A 12 26.90 -8.08 -4.62
N LEU A 13 26.09 -8.03 -5.67
CA LEU A 13 24.92 -8.90 -5.81
C LEU A 13 25.34 -10.36 -5.98
N ASN A 14 24.58 -11.25 -5.38
CA ASN A 14 24.70 -12.70 -5.57
C ASN A 14 23.74 -13.19 -6.66
N LEU A 15 22.63 -12.46 -6.88
CA LEU A 15 21.58 -12.81 -7.83
C LEU A 15 21.45 -11.71 -8.90
N ASP A 16 20.96 -12.09 -10.06
CA ASP A 16 20.52 -11.14 -11.08
C ASP A 16 19.03 -10.87 -10.90
N HIS A 17 18.71 -9.61 -10.66
CA HIS A 17 17.33 -9.13 -10.50
C HIS A 17 16.79 -8.42 -11.76
N GLY A 18 17.53 -8.48 -12.86
CA GLY A 18 17.28 -7.78 -14.11
C GLY A 18 17.72 -6.32 -14.10
N ASP A 19 17.99 -5.78 -15.28
CA ASP A 19 18.60 -4.45 -15.48
C ASP A 19 17.85 -3.33 -14.73
N LYS A 20 16.53 -3.41 -14.67
CA LYS A 20 15.69 -2.39 -14.00
C LYS A 20 15.85 -2.36 -12.48
N PHE A 21 16.24 -3.48 -11.86
CA PHE A 21 16.28 -3.61 -10.39
C PHE A 21 17.68 -3.83 -9.83
N ASN A 22 18.66 -4.27 -10.63
CA ASN A 22 20.01 -4.58 -10.17
C ASN A 22 20.65 -3.40 -9.44
N ASN A 23 20.53 -2.17 -9.95
CA ASN A 23 21.10 -0.99 -9.29
C ASN A 23 20.45 -0.73 -7.91
N LEU A 24 19.15 -0.85 -7.81
CA LEU A 24 18.42 -0.70 -6.53
C LEU A 24 18.84 -1.79 -5.55
N MET A 25 18.84 -3.06 -5.98
CA MET A 25 19.21 -4.20 -5.13
C MET A 25 20.64 -4.12 -4.65
N LEU A 26 21.57 -3.65 -5.51
CA LEU A 26 22.96 -3.42 -5.11
C LEU A 26 23.06 -2.38 -3.98
N LYS A 27 22.37 -1.26 -4.09
CA LYS A 27 22.35 -0.24 -3.04
C LYS A 27 21.70 -0.75 -1.76
N VAL A 28 20.59 -1.47 -1.87
CA VAL A 28 19.97 -2.15 -0.73
C VAL A 28 20.98 -3.07 -0.04
N LYS A 29 21.73 -3.87 -0.80
CA LYS A 29 22.75 -4.79 -0.24
C LYS A 29 23.90 -4.04 0.41
N GLN A 30 24.35 -2.95 -0.17
CA GLN A 30 25.45 -2.12 0.34
C GLN A 30 25.08 -1.32 1.59
N ALA A 31 23.81 -0.96 1.79
CA ALA A 31 23.36 -0.34 3.03
C ALA A 31 23.53 -1.31 4.21
N GLN A 32 24.07 -0.83 5.34
CA GLN A 32 24.38 -1.66 6.51
C GLN A 32 23.32 -1.62 7.59
N ASP A 33 22.64 -0.50 7.78
CA ASP A 33 21.70 -0.29 8.88
C ASP A 33 20.28 0.09 8.39
N LEU A 34 20.16 0.91 7.34
CA LEU A 34 18.87 1.39 6.85
C LEU A 34 18.87 1.59 5.34
N PHE A 35 17.77 1.21 4.68
CA PHE A 35 17.48 1.62 3.31
C PHE A 35 15.97 1.94 3.13
N LEU A 36 15.66 2.94 2.34
CA LEU A 36 14.31 3.39 2.01
C LEU A 36 13.99 3.11 0.55
N ILE A 37 12.94 2.36 0.31
CA ILE A 37 12.37 2.15 -1.03
C ILE A 37 11.06 2.93 -1.10
N VAL A 38 11.05 4.01 -1.88
CA VAL A 38 9.82 4.72 -2.20
C VAL A 38 9.12 3.97 -3.33
N GLY A 39 7.90 3.51 -3.09
CA GLY A 39 7.14 2.71 -4.05
C GLY A 39 5.81 3.35 -4.43
N PRO A 40 5.75 4.15 -5.50
CA PRO A 40 4.50 4.65 -6.05
C PRO A 40 3.47 3.56 -6.37
N PRO A 41 2.20 3.90 -6.62
CA PRO A 41 1.18 2.92 -6.97
C PRO A 41 1.58 2.09 -8.20
N GLY A 42 1.39 0.77 -8.12
CA GLY A 42 1.65 -0.13 -9.24
C GLY A 42 3.12 -0.42 -9.57
N THR A 43 4.08 0.10 -8.79
CA THR A 43 5.52 -0.15 -9.03
C THR A 43 6.02 -1.48 -8.51
N GLY A 44 5.14 -2.30 -7.91
CA GLY A 44 5.50 -3.63 -7.44
C GLY A 44 6.32 -3.61 -6.14
N LYS A 45 5.95 -2.75 -5.17
CA LYS A 45 6.58 -2.71 -3.84
C LYS A 45 6.82 -4.10 -3.25
N THR A 46 5.76 -4.88 -3.14
CA THR A 46 5.80 -6.23 -2.56
C THR A 46 6.41 -7.24 -3.53
N SER A 47 6.06 -7.18 -4.82
CA SER A 47 6.48 -8.17 -5.83
C SER A 47 7.93 -8.03 -6.29
N PHE A 48 8.47 -6.81 -6.30
CA PHE A 48 9.84 -6.55 -6.73
C PHE A 48 10.69 -5.96 -5.61
N GLY A 49 10.22 -4.91 -4.93
CA GLY A 49 10.98 -4.28 -3.86
C GLY A 49 11.26 -5.23 -2.71
N MET A 50 10.21 -5.81 -2.11
CA MET A 50 10.36 -6.74 -0.99
C MET A 50 10.93 -8.09 -1.42
N LEU A 51 10.35 -8.72 -2.46
CA LEU A 51 10.71 -10.08 -2.82
C LEU A 51 12.14 -10.21 -3.35
N ASN A 52 12.62 -9.27 -4.18
CA ASN A 52 14.01 -9.28 -4.65
C ASN A 52 14.99 -9.02 -3.49
N THR A 53 14.65 -8.08 -2.58
CA THR A 53 15.44 -7.86 -1.37
C THR A 53 15.53 -9.12 -0.52
N LEU A 54 14.41 -9.82 -0.32
CA LEU A 54 14.37 -11.08 0.42
C LEU A 54 15.21 -12.16 -0.27
N LYS A 55 15.07 -12.38 -1.56
CA LYS A 55 15.82 -13.39 -2.32
C LYS A 55 17.33 -13.12 -2.26
N GLU A 56 17.73 -11.86 -2.45
CA GLU A 56 19.14 -11.47 -2.36
C GLU A 56 19.71 -11.74 -0.97
N GLU A 57 18.96 -11.43 0.10
CA GLU A 57 19.40 -11.71 1.46
C GLU A 57 19.49 -13.22 1.74
N LEU A 58 18.50 -13.99 1.28
CA LEU A 58 18.46 -15.45 1.45
C LEU A 58 19.52 -16.20 0.61
N SER A 59 20.17 -15.55 -0.34
CA SER A 59 21.27 -16.13 -1.10
C SER A 59 22.50 -16.44 -0.23
N ASP A 60 22.62 -15.77 0.93
CA ASP A 60 23.55 -16.17 2.00
C ASP A 60 22.83 -17.14 2.96
N PRO A 61 23.30 -18.39 3.13
CA PRO A 61 22.64 -19.39 3.98
C PRO A 61 22.60 -19.02 5.48
N ASN A 62 23.43 -18.08 5.92
CA ASN A 62 23.52 -17.69 7.34
C ASN A 62 22.57 -16.56 7.72
N THR A 63 21.77 -16.05 6.79
CA THR A 63 20.88 -14.92 7.03
C THR A 63 19.49 -15.37 7.44
N SER A 64 18.79 -14.51 8.18
CA SER A 64 17.39 -14.66 8.54
C SER A 64 16.67 -13.33 8.38
N VAL A 65 15.45 -13.37 7.87
CA VAL A 65 14.70 -12.17 7.50
C VAL A 65 13.37 -12.11 8.23
N LEU A 66 13.04 -10.93 8.72
CA LEU A 66 11.76 -10.59 9.32
C LEU A 66 10.96 -9.71 8.35
N LEU A 67 9.80 -10.19 7.91
CA LEU A 67 8.90 -9.48 7.02
C LEU A 67 7.74 -8.88 7.81
N LEU A 68 7.56 -7.59 7.73
CA LEU A 68 6.61 -6.85 8.54
C LEU A 68 5.68 -6.00 7.69
N SER A 69 4.45 -5.84 8.15
CA SER A 69 3.55 -4.81 7.67
C SER A 69 2.64 -4.32 8.79
N TYR A 70 1.82 -3.30 8.51
CA TYR A 70 0.91 -2.74 9.50
C TYR A 70 -0.36 -3.59 9.67
N THR A 71 -0.93 -4.13 8.59
CA THR A 71 -2.20 -4.85 8.61
C THR A 71 -2.04 -6.34 8.35
N ASN A 72 -2.94 -7.16 8.91
CA ASN A 72 -2.98 -8.59 8.64
C ASN A 72 -3.19 -8.89 7.15
N ARG A 73 -4.01 -8.10 6.45
CA ARG A 73 -4.23 -8.25 5.01
C ARG A 73 -2.92 -8.08 4.22
N ALA A 74 -2.13 -7.06 4.53
CA ALA A 74 -0.84 -6.86 3.87
C ALA A 74 0.14 -7.99 4.18
N VAL A 75 0.15 -8.51 5.44
CA VAL A 75 0.94 -9.69 5.78
C VAL A 75 0.46 -10.93 5.03
N ASP A 76 -0.84 -11.12 4.82
CA ASP A 76 -1.37 -12.22 4.01
C ASP A 76 -0.93 -12.11 2.55
N GLU A 77 -0.92 -10.92 1.97
CA GLU A 77 -0.40 -10.67 0.62
C GLU A 77 1.09 -11.01 0.52
N ILE A 78 1.89 -10.69 1.53
CA ILE A 78 3.30 -11.11 1.65
C ILE A 78 3.38 -12.64 1.70
N CYS A 79 2.62 -13.28 2.58
CA CYS A 79 2.63 -14.74 2.75
C CYS A 79 2.23 -15.48 1.47
N SER A 80 1.19 -15.02 0.75
CA SER A 80 0.80 -15.58 -0.55
C SER A 80 1.93 -15.52 -1.58
N LYS A 81 2.72 -14.44 -1.57
CA LYS A 81 3.92 -14.35 -2.41
C LYS A 81 4.99 -15.37 -2.01
N LEU A 82 5.23 -15.55 -0.70
CA LEU A 82 6.17 -16.55 -0.22
C LEU A 82 5.75 -17.96 -0.63
N VAL A 83 4.47 -18.28 -0.49
CA VAL A 83 3.90 -19.57 -0.93
C VAL A 83 4.12 -19.78 -2.43
N SER A 84 3.80 -18.78 -3.26
CA SER A 84 3.97 -18.88 -4.72
C SER A 84 5.43 -19.05 -5.15
N GLU A 85 6.38 -18.56 -4.35
CA GLU A 85 7.82 -18.66 -4.59
C GLU A 85 8.46 -19.91 -3.94
N GLY A 86 7.67 -20.72 -3.23
CA GLY A 86 8.17 -21.91 -2.52
C GLY A 86 9.10 -21.60 -1.35
N ILE A 87 9.03 -20.39 -0.78
CA ILE A 87 9.85 -19.98 0.34
C ILE A 87 9.17 -20.40 1.64
N ASP A 88 9.85 -21.19 2.47
CA ASP A 88 9.31 -21.58 3.79
C ASP A 88 9.43 -20.43 4.80
N PHE A 89 8.39 -20.27 5.63
CA PHE A 89 8.33 -19.19 6.61
C PHE A 89 7.47 -19.56 7.83
N ILE A 90 7.61 -18.81 8.91
CA ILE A 90 6.70 -18.80 10.05
C ILE A 90 5.92 -17.48 10.07
N ARG A 91 4.58 -17.58 10.10
CA ARG A 91 3.70 -16.43 10.30
C ARG A 91 3.37 -16.25 11.78
N ILE A 92 3.70 -15.09 12.32
CA ILE A 92 3.32 -14.68 13.68
C ILE A 92 1.99 -13.95 13.62
N GLY A 93 0.97 -14.49 14.29
CA GLY A 93 -0.39 -13.93 14.31
C GLY A 93 -1.42 -14.96 14.72
N GLY A 94 -2.67 -14.55 14.85
CA GLY A 94 -3.78 -15.38 15.27
C GLY A 94 -4.54 -16.03 14.10
N HIS A 95 -5.15 -17.16 14.37
CA HIS A 95 -5.91 -17.97 13.41
C HIS A 95 -7.07 -17.20 12.75
N LEU A 96 -7.75 -16.34 13.54
CA LEU A 96 -8.89 -15.55 13.07
C LEU A 96 -8.51 -14.33 12.22
N THR A 97 -7.25 -13.95 12.23
CA THR A 97 -6.74 -12.77 11.52
C THR A 97 -5.85 -13.13 10.33
N CYS A 98 -5.89 -14.40 9.92
CA CYS A 98 -5.05 -14.97 8.88
C CYS A 98 -5.92 -15.61 7.80
N SER A 99 -5.58 -15.43 6.53
CA SER A 99 -6.24 -16.11 5.41
C SER A 99 -6.05 -17.63 5.48
N ASP A 100 -6.96 -18.38 4.89
CA ASP A 100 -6.93 -19.84 4.90
C ASP A 100 -5.64 -20.40 4.30
N GLU A 101 -5.15 -19.79 3.23
CA GLU A 101 -3.90 -20.15 2.55
C GLU A 101 -2.67 -20.03 3.48
N CYS A 102 -2.66 -19.04 4.36
CA CYS A 102 -1.54 -18.75 5.25
C CYS A 102 -1.60 -19.50 6.60
N ARG A 103 -2.74 -20.09 6.95
CA ARG A 103 -2.92 -20.84 8.23
C ARG A 103 -1.91 -21.96 8.48
N PRO A 104 -1.51 -22.77 7.48
CA PRO A 104 -0.52 -23.82 7.68
C PRO A 104 0.86 -23.31 8.15
N TYR A 105 1.16 -22.05 7.90
CA TYR A 105 2.43 -21.37 8.22
C TYR A 105 2.41 -20.63 9.54
N LEU A 106 1.27 -20.55 10.23
CA LEU A 106 1.18 -19.96 11.56
C LEU A 106 2.14 -20.65 12.53
N LEU A 107 2.75 -19.88 13.43
CA LEU A 107 3.62 -20.39 14.48
C LEU A 107 2.94 -21.53 15.24
N GLU A 108 1.68 -21.35 15.66
CA GLU A 108 0.87 -22.37 16.33
C GLU A 108 0.72 -23.63 15.46
N SER A 109 0.33 -23.48 14.19
CA SER A 109 0.13 -24.63 13.29
C SER A 109 1.42 -25.42 13.02
N LYS A 110 2.56 -24.73 12.93
CA LYS A 110 3.87 -25.38 12.77
C LYS A 110 4.34 -26.01 14.09
N SER A 111 4.17 -25.33 15.22
CA SER A 111 4.58 -25.81 16.53
C SER A 111 3.83 -27.07 16.94
N ASN A 112 2.55 -27.20 16.61
CA ASN A 112 1.73 -28.38 16.88
C ASN A 112 2.21 -29.64 16.13
N LYS A 113 3.07 -29.50 15.11
CA LYS A 113 3.68 -30.63 14.40
C LYS A 113 4.94 -31.14 15.07
N ALA A 114 5.56 -30.35 15.96
CA ALA A 114 6.76 -30.76 16.69
C ALA A 114 6.38 -31.73 17.81
N LYS A 115 7.08 -32.86 17.88
CA LYS A 115 6.81 -33.93 18.85
C LYS A 115 7.43 -33.67 20.21
N ASN A 116 8.44 -32.83 20.29
CA ASN A 116 9.17 -32.52 21.51
C ASN A 116 9.81 -31.12 21.43
N LYS A 117 10.40 -30.66 22.52
CA LYS A 117 11.04 -29.34 22.64
C LYS A 117 12.23 -29.16 21.70
N GLU A 118 12.98 -30.21 21.40
CA GLU A 118 14.15 -30.15 20.52
C GLU A 118 13.73 -29.94 19.07
N GLU A 119 12.70 -30.67 18.62
CA GLU A 119 12.11 -30.46 17.28
C GLU A 119 11.53 -29.05 17.14
N LEU A 120 10.82 -28.55 18.17
CA LEU A 120 10.30 -27.19 18.18
C LEU A 120 11.44 -26.16 18.12
N HIS A 121 12.47 -26.34 18.93
CA HIS A 121 13.64 -25.44 18.91
C HIS A 121 14.32 -25.45 17.54
N THR A 122 14.51 -26.64 16.95
CA THR A 122 15.08 -26.79 15.62
C THR A 122 14.23 -26.10 14.57
N LEU A 123 12.90 -26.30 14.58
CA LEU A 123 11.97 -25.63 13.69
C LEU A 123 12.11 -24.09 13.76
N LEU A 124 12.10 -23.55 14.97
CA LEU A 124 12.19 -22.11 15.18
C LEU A 124 13.54 -21.53 14.78
N THR A 125 14.63 -22.23 15.04
CA THR A 125 15.98 -21.74 14.74
C THR A 125 16.35 -21.93 13.26
N SER A 126 15.92 -23.02 12.63
CA SER A 126 16.23 -23.31 11.21
C SER A 126 15.37 -22.52 10.22
N THR A 127 14.12 -22.20 10.56
CA THR A 127 13.29 -21.36 9.67
C THR A 127 13.87 -19.97 9.53
N ARG A 128 14.18 -19.58 8.31
CA ARG A 128 14.92 -18.33 8.02
C ARG A 128 14.04 -17.11 7.84
N VAL A 129 12.79 -17.29 7.48
CA VAL A 129 11.84 -16.20 7.20
C VAL A 129 10.70 -16.20 8.22
N TYR A 130 10.47 -15.05 8.82
CA TYR A 130 9.34 -14.81 9.71
C TYR A 130 8.51 -13.67 9.15
N ALA A 131 7.19 -13.79 9.22
CA ALA A 131 6.26 -12.77 8.74
C ALA A 131 5.22 -12.44 9.81
N GLY A 132 4.86 -11.17 9.95
CA GLY A 132 3.83 -10.74 10.90
C GLY A 132 3.53 -9.26 10.85
N THR A 133 2.52 -8.83 11.59
CA THR A 133 2.33 -7.40 11.81
C THR A 133 3.33 -6.88 12.83
N THR A 134 3.63 -5.58 12.78
CA THR A 134 4.48 -4.94 13.80
C THR A 134 3.93 -5.18 15.21
N SER A 135 2.61 -5.14 15.39
CA SER A 135 1.96 -5.44 16.67
C SER A 135 2.15 -6.89 17.10
N SER A 136 1.98 -7.84 16.18
CA SER A 136 2.17 -9.27 16.49
C SER A 136 3.60 -9.57 16.93
N ILE A 137 4.60 -9.01 16.26
CA ILE A 137 6.00 -9.22 16.63
C ILE A 137 6.33 -8.55 17.97
N ASN A 138 5.83 -7.33 18.22
CA ASN A 138 5.99 -6.65 19.51
C ASN A 138 5.38 -7.43 20.68
N SER A 139 4.35 -8.27 20.42
CA SER A 139 3.73 -9.15 21.42
C SER A 139 4.46 -10.49 21.58
N HIS A 140 5.41 -10.83 20.72
CA HIS A 140 6.16 -12.09 20.70
C HIS A 140 7.67 -11.85 20.70
N THR A 141 8.13 -10.94 21.55
CA THR A 141 9.56 -10.56 21.63
C THR A 141 10.49 -11.69 22.06
N GLU A 142 9.95 -12.78 22.61
CA GLU A 142 10.69 -14.00 22.94
C GLU A 142 11.40 -14.64 21.73
N ILE A 143 10.93 -14.39 20.50
CA ILE A 143 11.63 -14.86 19.30
C ILE A 143 13.06 -14.31 19.20
N PHE A 144 13.29 -13.10 19.71
CA PHE A 144 14.61 -12.47 19.72
C PHE A 144 15.60 -13.13 20.70
N LYS A 145 15.11 -13.93 21.65
CA LYS A 145 15.97 -14.78 22.52
C LYS A 145 16.48 -16.01 21.78
N LEU A 146 15.78 -16.43 20.73
CA LEU A 146 16.09 -17.64 19.95
C LEU A 146 16.89 -17.31 18.69
N LYS A 147 16.68 -16.12 18.10
CA LYS A 147 17.20 -15.78 16.79
C LYS A 147 17.49 -14.28 16.64
N THR A 148 18.57 -13.97 15.93
CA THR A 148 18.88 -12.64 15.41
C THR A 148 18.54 -12.61 13.91
N PHE A 149 17.98 -11.50 13.46
CA PHE A 149 17.65 -11.29 12.05
C PHE A 149 18.70 -10.40 11.39
N SER A 150 19.22 -10.83 10.25
CA SER A 150 20.14 -10.01 9.45
C SER A 150 19.43 -8.79 8.86
N LEU A 151 18.13 -8.96 8.56
CA LEU A 151 17.31 -7.97 7.89
C LEU A 151 15.87 -8.00 8.39
N ALA A 152 15.27 -6.83 8.62
CA ALA A 152 13.83 -6.64 8.64
C ALA A 152 13.39 -5.83 7.42
N ILE A 153 12.42 -6.34 6.67
CA ILE A 153 11.75 -5.64 5.58
C ILE A 153 10.36 -5.25 6.05
N ILE A 154 10.04 -3.97 5.96
CA ILE A 154 8.76 -3.41 6.42
C ILE A 154 8.03 -2.87 5.21
N ASP A 155 7.00 -3.57 4.78
CA ASP A 155 6.13 -3.13 3.69
C ASP A 155 4.99 -2.24 4.20
N GLU A 156 4.51 -1.32 3.36
CA GLU A 156 3.56 -0.26 3.71
C GLU A 156 4.03 0.57 4.92
N ALA A 157 5.34 0.82 5.02
CA ALA A 157 5.96 1.49 6.15
C ALA A 157 5.47 2.94 6.37
N SER A 158 4.90 3.57 5.35
CA SER A 158 4.27 4.90 5.44
C SER A 158 3.01 4.93 6.32
N GLN A 159 2.44 3.77 6.66
CA GLN A 159 1.31 3.64 7.57
C GLN A 159 1.72 3.32 9.02
N ILE A 160 3.02 3.23 9.33
CA ILE A 160 3.50 2.81 10.64
C ILE A 160 4.04 4.02 11.40
N LEU A 161 3.38 4.34 12.51
CA LEU A 161 3.82 5.39 13.43
C LEU A 161 4.97 4.92 14.33
N ASP A 162 5.76 5.86 14.84
CA ASP A 162 6.90 5.58 15.73
C ASP A 162 6.58 4.61 16.89
N PRO A 163 5.45 4.70 17.62
CA PRO A 163 5.14 3.77 18.71
C PRO A 163 5.04 2.31 18.29
N HIS A 164 4.65 2.04 17.06
CA HIS A 164 4.47 0.67 16.56
C HIS A 164 5.79 -0.01 16.14
N ILE A 165 6.85 0.78 15.92
CA ILE A 165 8.13 0.27 15.40
C ILE A 165 9.30 0.46 16.35
N ILE A 166 9.24 1.42 17.28
CA ILE A 166 10.36 1.79 18.13
C ILE A 166 10.87 0.62 18.99
N GLY A 167 9.97 -0.26 19.42
CA GLY A 167 10.33 -1.49 20.15
C GLY A 167 11.23 -2.40 19.34
N LEU A 168 10.95 -2.55 18.05
CA LEU A 168 11.76 -3.35 17.12
C LEU A 168 13.09 -2.68 16.79
N LEU A 169 13.10 -1.37 16.56
CA LEU A 169 14.31 -0.59 16.27
C LEU A 169 15.29 -0.58 17.45
N SER A 170 14.77 -0.61 18.67
CA SER A 170 15.57 -0.58 19.90
C SER A 170 15.83 -1.96 20.50
N SER A 171 15.37 -3.04 19.87
CA SER A 171 15.51 -4.40 20.39
C SER A 171 16.96 -4.86 20.37
N HIS A 172 17.54 -5.15 21.55
CA HIS A 172 18.93 -5.60 21.68
C HIS A 172 19.14 -6.40 22.96
N THR A 173 20.18 -7.22 22.97
CA THR A 173 20.67 -7.93 24.17
C THR A 173 22.17 -7.70 24.30
N SER A 174 22.62 -7.25 25.47
CA SER A 174 24.04 -6.98 25.77
C SER A 174 24.74 -6.10 24.71
N GLY A 175 24.02 -5.07 24.22
CA GLY A 175 24.51 -4.12 23.23
C GLY A 175 24.53 -4.62 21.77
N LYS A 176 24.10 -5.87 21.53
CA LYS A 176 23.98 -6.41 20.17
C LYS A 176 22.51 -6.30 19.71
N PRO A 177 22.24 -5.69 18.54
CA PRO A 177 20.88 -5.58 18.01
C PRO A 177 20.35 -6.96 17.62
N HIS A 178 19.04 -7.17 17.80
CA HIS A 178 18.37 -8.38 17.32
C HIS A 178 18.05 -8.31 15.83
N ILE A 179 18.01 -7.12 15.27
CA ILE A 179 17.81 -6.86 13.84
C ILE A 179 18.97 -5.95 13.40
N ASN A 180 19.76 -6.42 12.44
CA ASN A 180 20.96 -5.69 12.04
C ASN A 180 20.67 -4.57 11.06
N LYS A 181 19.68 -4.75 10.18
CA LYS A 181 19.34 -3.85 9.08
C LYS A 181 17.83 -3.74 8.89
N PHE A 182 17.40 -2.55 8.51
CA PHE A 182 16.01 -2.29 8.15
C PHE A 182 15.88 -1.82 6.70
N VAL A 183 14.97 -2.41 5.95
CA VAL A 183 14.53 -1.90 4.65
C VAL A 183 13.07 -1.50 4.79
N LEU A 184 12.81 -0.20 4.64
CA LEU A 184 11.47 0.36 4.72
C LEU A 184 10.93 0.59 3.33
N ILE A 185 9.80 -0.01 3.01
CA ILE A 185 9.12 0.12 1.72
C ILE A 185 7.80 0.85 1.96
N GLY A 186 7.59 1.96 1.30
CA GLY A 186 6.38 2.76 1.48
C GLY A 186 6.26 3.88 0.47
N ASP A 187 5.17 4.63 0.59
CA ASP A 187 4.95 5.82 -0.21
C ASP A 187 4.29 6.91 0.64
N HIS A 188 5.03 7.95 0.98
CA HIS A 188 4.55 9.09 1.76
C HIS A 188 3.50 9.93 1.03
N LYS A 189 3.35 9.73 -0.28
CA LYS A 189 2.34 10.39 -1.13
C LYS A 189 1.03 9.62 -1.23
N GLN A 190 0.93 8.45 -0.59
CA GLN A 190 -0.30 7.71 -0.37
C GLN A 190 -0.86 7.99 1.04
N LEU A 191 -2.00 7.37 1.38
CA LEU A 191 -2.65 7.63 2.67
C LEU A 191 -1.75 7.28 3.85
N PRO A 192 -1.65 8.17 4.85
CA PRO A 192 -0.88 7.93 6.06
C PRO A 192 -1.65 7.02 7.02
N ALA A 193 -1.05 6.70 8.16
CA ALA A 193 -1.75 6.10 9.27
C ALA A 193 -2.93 6.98 9.73
N VAL A 194 -4.02 6.33 10.15
CA VAL A 194 -5.16 7.03 10.73
C VAL A 194 -4.81 7.46 12.16
N VAL A 195 -4.76 8.76 12.39
CA VAL A 195 -4.49 9.36 13.71
C VAL A 195 -5.70 10.18 14.14
N ARG A 196 -6.07 10.08 15.42
CA ARG A 196 -7.22 10.80 15.98
C ARG A 196 -6.85 12.14 16.61
N GLN A 197 -5.58 12.30 16.99
CA GLN A 197 -5.06 13.55 17.58
C GLN A 197 -5.06 14.65 16.54
N ASP A 198 -5.38 15.85 16.97
CA ASP A 198 -5.23 17.03 16.13
C ASP A 198 -3.77 17.50 16.05
N GLU A 199 -3.53 18.55 15.28
CA GLU A 199 -2.18 19.05 15.03
C GLU A 199 -1.53 19.63 16.29
N ALA A 200 -2.30 20.30 17.12
CA ALA A 200 -1.79 20.92 18.35
C ALA A 200 -1.41 19.86 19.39
N GLU A 201 -2.22 18.81 19.51
CA GLU A 201 -1.94 17.68 20.41
C GLU A 201 -0.76 16.83 19.96
N ALA A 202 -0.56 16.71 18.65
CA ALA A 202 0.48 15.87 18.05
C ALA A 202 1.83 16.57 17.91
N ALA A 203 1.86 17.90 18.03
CA ALA A 203 3.07 18.71 17.85
C ALA A 203 4.13 18.43 18.93
N ILE A 204 5.36 18.20 18.53
CA ILE A 204 6.50 17.97 19.42
C ILE A 204 7.22 19.29 19.69
N THR A 205 7.29 19.66 20.96
CA THR A 205 7.99 20.86 21.43
C THR A 205 9.39 20.58 21.99
N THR A 206 9.67 19.33 22.38
CA THR A 206 10.95 18.93 22.98
C THR A 206 12.12 19.07 22.00
N PRO A 207 13.14 19.92 22.27
CA PRO A 207 14.22 20.21 21.32
C PRO A 207 15.01 19.00 20.88
N SER A 208 15.30 18.03 21.77
CA SER A 208 16.05 16.82 21.44
C SER A 208 15.29 15.89 20.48
N LEU A 209 13.96 15.84 20.58
CA LEU A 209 13.13 15.06 19.66
C LEU A 209 13.01 15.76 18.30
N ARG A 210 12.87 17.07 18.29
CA ARG A 210 12.88 17.87 17.05
C ARG A 210 14.21 17.74 16.31
N ALA A 211 15.34 17.69 17.04
CA ALA A 211 16.67 17.55 16.45
C ALA A 211 16.85 16.21 15.67
N ILE A 212 16.11 15.16 16.04
CA ILE A 212 16.07 13.90 15.27
C ILE A 212 14.98 13.87 14.20
N GLY A 213 14.30 14.99 13.95
CA GLY A 213 13.26 15.13 12.94
C GLY A 213 11.86 14.75 13.39
N LEU A 214 11.63 14.41 14.68
CA LEU A 214 10.30 14.14 15.21
C LEU A 214 9.64 15.47 15.58
N THR A 215 8.81 15.99 14.68
CA THR A 215 8.12 17.28 14.84
C THR A 215 6.63 17.12 15.10
N ASP A 216 6.06 16.01 14.64
CA ASP A 216 4.64 15.68 14.73
C ASP A 216 4.46 14.17 14.90
N CYS A 217 3.74 13.73 15.94
CA CYS A 217 3.48 12.31 16.22
C CYS A 217 2.56 11.63 15.19
N ARG A 218 1.88 12.38 14.35
CA ARG A 218 1.05 11.85 13.26
C ARG A 218 1.86 11.41 12.04
N GLN A 219 3.12 11.85 11.98
CA GLN A 219 4.02 11.47 10.89
C GLN A 219 4.53 10.04 11.10
N SER A 220 4.57 9.25 10.01
CA SER A 220 5.14 7.91 10.07
C SER A 220 6.67 7.95 10.22
N PHE A 221 7.23 6.88 10.77
CA PHE A 221 8.67 6.70 10.83
C PHE A 221 9.31 6.74 9.42
N PHE A 222 8.61 6.16 8.42
CA PHE A 222 9.04 6.20 7.02
C PHE A 222 9.13 7.63 6.50
N GLU A 223 8.05 8.43 6.66
CA GLU A 223 8.01 9.80 6.13
C GLU A 223 9.07 10.68 6.77
N ARG A 224 9.24 10.60 8.10
CA ARG A 224 10.28 11.32 8.83
C ARG A 224 11.69 10.95 8.37
N THR A 225 11.94 9.66 8.17
CA THR A 225 13.23 9.15 7.71
C THR A 225 13.47 9.54 6.25
N TYR A 226 12.43 9.48 5.41
CA TYR A 226 12.49 9.93 4.03
C TYR A 226 12.86 11.42 3.92
N GLN A 227 12.20 12.30 4.66
CA GLN A 227 12.51 13.74 4.66
C GLN A 227 13.97 14.03 4.99
N ARG A 228 14.58 13.20 5.82
CA ARG A 228 15.98 13.34 6.24
C ARG A 228 16.98 12.80 5.22
N HIS A 229 16.61 11.78 4.46
CA HIS A 229 17.55 11.01 3.63
C HIS A 229 17.17 10.98 2.14
N ARG A 230 16.11 11.66 1.70
CA ARG A 230 15.64 11.64 0.31
C ARG A 230 16.70 12.04 -0.72
N ASP A 231 17.64 12.93 -0.32
CA ASP A 231 18.71 13.41 -1.19
C ASP A 231 19.95 12.51 -1.17
N ASN A 232 19.93 11.41 -0.39
CA ASN A 232 21.02 10.45 -0.33
C ASN A 232 20.68 9.16 -1.12
N PRO A 233 21.14 9.04 -2.38
CA PRO A 233 20.79 7.91 -3.24
C PRO A 233 21.42 6.58 -2.81
N GLN A 234 22.27 6.57 -1.79
CA GLN A 234 22.84 5.34 -1.22
C GLN A 234 21.94 4.68 -0.19
N VAL A 235 20.93 5.38 0.30
CA VAL A 235 20.02 4.88 1.35
C VAL A 235 18.56 5.16 1.06
N CYS A 236 18.26 5.85 -0.03
CA CYS A 236 16.90 6.14 -0.47
C CYS A 236 16.79 6.09 -1.99
N GLN A 237 15.85 5.32 -2.51
CA GLN A 237 15.58 5.26 -3.94
C GLN A 237 14.10 4.98 -4.20
N MET A 238 13.57 5.58 -5.29
CA MET A 238 12.21 5.35 -5.75
C MET A 238 12.17 4.26 -6.82
N LEU A 239 11.14 3.41 -6.76
CA LEU A 239 10.76 2.53 -7.85
C LEU A 239 10.08 3.38 -8.95
N THR A 240 10.61 3.35 -10.15
CA THR A 240 10.15 4.20 -11.24
C THR A 240 9.29 3.48 -12.28
N TYR A 241 9.38 2.15 -12.36
CA TYR A 241 8.59 1.37 -13.31
C TYR A 241 7.28 0.89 -12.69
N HIS A 242 6.15 1.24 -13.30
CA HIS A 242 4.83 0.76 -12.87
C HIS A 242 4.18 -0.12 -13.93
N GLY A 243 3.48 -1.17 -13.47
CA GLY A 243 2.79 -2.14 -14.33
C GLY A 243 1.26 -2.15 -14.14
N ARG A 244 0.69 -1.19 -13.42
CA ARG A 244 -0.74 -1.20 -13.07
C ARG A 244 -1.61 -0.45 -14.05
N MET A 245 -1.35 0.83 -14.24
CA MET A 245 -2.22 1.76 -14.97
C MET A 245 -1.91 1.78 -16.45
N HIS A 246 -2.93 2.04 -17.27
CA HIS A 246 -2.73 2.49 -18.64
C HIS A 246 -1.94 3.81 -18.64
N GLU A 247 -1.12 4.04 -19.66
CA GLU A 247 -0.26 5.24 -19.74
C GLU A 247 -1.04 6.56 -19.66
N ASP A 248 -2.22 6.64 -20.29
CA ASP A 248 -3.08 7.83 -20.21
C ASP A 248 -3.57 8.11 -18.78
N ILE A 249 -3.90 7.04 -18.02
CA ILE A 249 -4.31 7.18 -16.61
C ILE A 249 -3.11 7.59 -15.75
N ALA A 250 -1.95 7.00 -15.99
CA ALA A 250 -0.74 7.26 -15.25
C ALA A 250 -0.21 8.68 -15.41
N THR A 251 -0.52 9.35 -16.54
CA THR A 251 -0.03 10.68 -16.85
C THR A 251 -0.34 11.70 -15.76
N PHE A 252 -1.58 11.72 -15.24
CA PHE A 252 -1.98 12.69 -14.22
C PHE A 252 -1.21 12.48 -12.89
N PRO A 253 -1.26 11.31 -12.23
CA PRO A 253 -0.53 11.12 -10.97
C PRO A 253 1.00 11.25 -11.17
N ASN A 254 1.54 10.83 -12.31
CA ASN A 254 2.96 10.95 -12.60
C ASN A 254 3.41 12.43 -12.62
N GLN A 255 2.70 13.27 -13.34
CA GLN A 255 3.04 14.71 -13.45
C GLN A 255 2.73 15.44 -12.14
N SER A 256 1.57 15.16 -11.51
CA SER A 256 1.10 15.90 -10.35
C SER A 256 1.82 15.51 -9.04
N PHE A 257 2.23 14.24 -8.89
CA PHE A 257 2.74 13.73 -7.62
C PHE A 257 4.15 13.15 -7.69
N TYR A 258 4.61 12.67 -8.87
CA TYR A 258 5.90 11.98 -9.00
C TYR A 258 6.89 12.65 -9.96
N ASN A 259 6.68 13.93 -10.27
CA ASN A 259 7.58 14.77 -11.07
C ASN A 259 7.95 14.17 -12.44
N GLY A 260 7.03 13.43 -13.07
CA GLY A 260 7.27 12.78 -14.36
C GLY A 260 8.24 11.58 -14.31
N GLN A 261 8.59 11.06 -13.13
CA GLN A 261 9.61 10.02 -12.98
C GLN A 261 9.08 8.58 -13.20
N LEU A 262 7.76 8.40 -13.22
CA LEU A 262 7.17 7.08 -13.44
C LEU A 262 7.22 6.70 -14.93
N GLN A 263 7.59 5.45 -15.17
CA GLN A 263 7.68 4.87 -16.51
C GLN A 263 6.79 3.62 -16.58
N VAL A 264 6.11 3.42 -17.69
CA VAL A 264 5.34 2.20 -17.91
C VAL A 264 6.28 1.00 -18.12
N VAL A 265 5.94 -0.14 -17.52
CA VAL A 265 6.43 -1.43 -18.00
C VAL A 265 5.54 -1.73 -19.22
N PRO A 266 6.05 -1.95 -20.44
CA PRO A 266 5.20 -2.07 -21.63
C PRO A 266 4.39 -3.38 -21.63
N LEU A 267 3.48 -3.50 -20.65
CA LEU A 267 2.53 -4.61 -20.56
C LEU A 267 1.34 -4.36 -21.49
N PRO A 268 0.72 -5.40 -22.08
CA PRO A 268 -0.35 -5.24 -23.07
C PRO A 268 -1.50 -4.34 -22.63
N HIS A 269 -1.92 -4.41 -21.38
CA HIS A 269 -3.02 -3.58 -20.85
C HIS A 269 -2.66 -2.09 -20.65
N GLN A 270 -1.38 -1.75 -20.61
CA GLN A 270 -0.94 -0.36 -20.41
C GLN A 270 -1.00 0.50 -21.68
N THR A 271 -1.03 -0.15 -22.85
CA THR A 271 -1.09 0.50 -24.17
C THR A 271 -2.28 0.02 -25.01
N ALA A 272 -3.14 -0.84 -24.45
CA ALA A 272 -4.29 -1.39 -25.15
C ALA A 272 -5.26 -0.28 -25.59
N PRO A 273 -5.97 -0.40 -26.72
CA PRO A 273 -7.04 0.51 -27.09
C PRO A 273 -8.19 0.47 -26.07
N LEU A 274 -9.04 1.50 -26.08
CA LEU A 274 -10.27 1.47 -25.30
C LEU A 274 -11.11 0.25 -25.65
N PRO A 275 -11.70 -0.43 -24.65
CA PRO A 275 -12.61 -1.54 -24.93
C PRO A 275 -13.83 -1.04 -25.71
N VAL A 276 -14.18 -1.77 -26.77
CA VAL A 276 -15.34 -1.46 -27.58
C VAL A 276 -16.59 -1.98 -26.88
N CYS A 277 -17.49 -1.08 -26.54
CA CYS A 277 -18.78 -1.44 -25.95
C CYS A 277 -19.79 -1.78 -27.06
N GLN A 278 -20.14 -3.05 -27.18
CA GLN A 278 -21.18 -3.54 -28.10
C GLN A 278 -22.50 -3.72 -27.36
N THR A 279 -23.09 -2.64 -26.86
CA THR A 279 -24.35 -2.72 -26.10
C THR A 279 -25.42 -1.83 -26.69
N THR A 280 -26.68 -2.22 -26.49
CA THR A 280 -27.85 -1.38 -26.76
C THR A 280 -28.11 -0.38 -25.63
N TYR A 281 -27.46 -0.53 -24.48
CA TYR A 281 -27.57 0.42 -23.40
C TYR A 281 -26.91 1.74 -23.77
N SER A 282 -27.69 2.81 -23.78
CA SER A 282 -27.25 4.14 -24.12
C SER A 282 -27.67 5.15 -23.04
N HIS A 283 -26.70 5.96 -22.64
CA HIS A 283 -26.92 7.12 -21.78
C HIS A 283 -25.95 8.23 -22.22
N PRO A 284 -26.43 9.45 -22.50
CA PRO A 284 -25.62 10.47 -23.17
C PRO A 284 -24.28 10.78 -22.50
N VAL A 285 -24.26 10.85 -21.16
CA VAL A 285 -23.04 11.13 -20.39
C VAL A 285 -22.15 9.89 -20.34
N ALA A 286 -22.72 8.69 -20.07
CA ALA A 286 -21.95 7.47 -19.98
C ALA A 286 -21.28 7.12 -21.32
N ASP A 287 -21.95 7.28 -22.43
CA ASP A 287 -21.41 7.04 -23.78
C ASP A 287 -20.22 7.94 -24.06
N LYS A 288 -20.32 9.23 -23.71
CA LYS A 288 -19.23 10.18 -23.86
C LYS A 288 -18.04 9.86 -22.94
N VAL A 289 -18.28 9.46 -21.69
CA VAL A 289 -17.25 9.12 -20.72
C VAL A 289 -16.43 7.91 -21.19
N PHE A 290 -17.10 6.87 -21.67
CA PHE A 290 -16.47 5.64 -22.13
C PHE A 290 -15.75 5.79 -23.48
N SER A 291 -15.73 6.97 -24.08
CA SER A 291 -14.86 7.32 -25.22
C SER A 291 -13.48 7.82 -24.80
N SER A 292 -13.17 7.89 -23.50
CA SER A 292 -11.87 8.30 -22.95
C SER A 292 -11.45 7.46 -21.76
N ARG A 293 -10.14 7.40 -21.49
CA ARG A 293 -9.56 6.66 -20.36
C ARG A 293 -9.78 7.37 -19.03
N VAL A 294 -9.74 8.68 -19.05
CA VAL A 294 -9.94 9.53 -17.89
C VAL A 294 -10.97 10.59 -18.26
N ALA A 295 -11.97 10.77 -17.43
CA ALA A 295 -12.99 11.80 -17.63
C ALA A 295 -13.31 12.47 -16.29
N PHE A 296 -13.41 13.78 -16.30
CA PHE A 296 -13.96 14.57 -15.20
C PHE A 296 -15.34 15.06 -15.61
N ILE A 297 -16.35 14.78 -14.77
CA ILE A 297 -17.74 15.07 -15.06
C ILE A 297 -18.27 16.05 -14.02
N HIS A 298 -18.75 17.19 -14.46
CA HIS A 298 -19.50 18.11 -13.62
C HIS A 298 -20.96 17.66 -13.53
N VAL A 299 -21.42 17.36 -12.31
CA VAL A 299 -22.83 17.09 -12.02
C VAL A 299 -23.46 18.39 -11.52
N PRO A 300 -24.39 19.01 -12.28
CA PRO A 300 -25.00 20.26 -11.84
C PRO A 300 -25.82 20.02 -10.55
N PRO A 301 -25.82 20.99 -9.61
CA PRO A 301 -26.62 20.87 -8.40
C PRO A 301 -28.10 20.82 -8.73
N GLN A 302 -28.79 19.83 -8.17
CA GLN A 302 -30.23 19.74 -8.27
C GLN A 302 -30.89 20.35 -7.03
N PRO A 303 -32.04 21.05 -7.19
CA PRO A 303 -32.78 21.68 -6.09
C PRO A 303 -33.58 20.67 -5.23
N VAL A 304 -33.21 19.39 -5.26
CA VAL A 304 -33.86 18.34 -4.48
C VAL A 304 -33.37 18.40 -3.03
N ALA A 305 -34.33 18.56 -2.10
CA ALA A 305 -34.05 18.44 -0.69
C ALA A 305 -33.55 17.02 -0.36
N THR A 306 -32.35 16.90 0.11
CA THR A 306 -31.78 15.63 0.60
C THR A 306 -31.80 15.62 2.12
N PRO A 307 -31.98 14.46 2.77
CA PRO A 307 -31.98 14.37 4.23
C PRO A 307 -30.61 14.68 4.87
N SER A 308 -29.58 14.79 4.06
CA SER A 308 -28.21 15.07 4.52
C SER A 308 -27.42 15.76 3.39
N ASP A 309 -26.54 16.69 3.77
CA ASP A 309 -25.58 17.32 2.88
C ASP A 309 -24.49 16.34 2.39
N LYS A 310 -24.35 15.16 3.05
CA LYS A 310 -23.47 14.07 2.69
C LYS A 310 -24.06 13.12 1.66
N VAL A 311 -25.12 13.54 0.96
CA VAL A 311 -25.78 12.78 -0.11
C VAL A 311 -26.01 13.68 -1.31
N ASN A 312 -25.59 13.21 -2.48
CA ASN A 312 -25.89 13.80 -3.79
C ASN A 312 -26.59 12.75 -4.66
N LEU A 313 -27.91 12.83 -4.76
CA LEU A 313 -28.72 11.84 -5.49
C LEU A 313 -28.43 11.87 -6.99
N ALA A 314 -28.26 13.07 -7.59
CA ALA A 314 -27.93 13.19 -9.00
C ALA A 314 -26.59 12.54 -9.36
N GLU A 315 -25.59 12.70 -8.48
CA GLU A 315 -24.30 12.02 -8.62
C GLU A 315 -24.46 10.50 -8.46
N ALA A 316 -25.25 10.04 -7.48
CA ALA A 316 -25.52 8.61 -7.27
C ALA A 316 -26.20 7.96 -8.48
N GLU A 317 -27.15 8.65 -9.10
CA GLU A 317 -27.83 8.20 -10.31
C GLU A 317 -26.88 8.13 -11.50
N LEU A 318 -26.07 9.16 -11.72
CA LEU A 318 -25.05 9.14 -12.77
C LEU A 318 -24.01 8.04 -12.57
N ILE A 319 -23.54 7.84 -11.33
CA ILE A 319 -22.63 6.72 -10.99
C ILE A 319 -23.28 5.38 -11.34
N ALA A 320 -24.57 5.20 -11.08
CA ALA A 320 -25.28 3.97 -11.46
C ALA A 320 -25.30 3.77 -12.98
N HIS A 321 -25.59 4.81 -13.78
CA HIS A 321 -25.53 4.72 -15.23
C HIS A 321 -24.10 4.39 -15.75
N LEU A 322 -23.08 4.96 -15.14
CA LEU A 322 -21.67 4.63 -15.46
C LEU A 322 -21.35 3.18 -15.11
N ALA A 323 -21.83 2.68 -13.96
CA ALA A 323 -21.63 1.29 -13.55
C ALA A 323 -22.32 0.30 -14.50
N VAL A 324 -23.54 0.61 -14.96
CA VAL A 324 -24.24 -0.20 -15.97
C VAL A 324 -23.44 -0.21 -17.28
N LYS A 325 -22.96 0.96 -17.73
CA LYS A 325 -22.17 1.03 -18.97
C LYS A 325 -20.85 0.24 -18.85
N ALA A 326 -20.20 0.32 -17.70
CA ALA A 326 -19.00 -0.49 -17.42
C ALA A 326 -19.31 -2.00 -17.42
N TYR A 327 -20.40 -2.41 -16.79
CA TYR A 327 -20.85 -3.79 -16.81
C TYR A 327 -21.09 -4.30 -18.23
N GLU A 328 -21.83 -3.56 -19.04
CA GLU A 328 -22.09 -3.93 -20.43
C GLU A 328 -20.81 -3.97 -21.28
N THR A 329 -19.85 -3.07 -21.02
CA THR A 329 -18.55 -3.05 -21.72
C THR A 329 -17.71 -4.29 -21.41
N TYR A 330 -17.76 -4.80 -20.18
CA TYR A 330 -16.96 -5.93 -19.72
C TYR A 330 -17.79 -7.20 -19.50
N LYS A 331 -18.98 -7.29 -20.05
CA LYS A 331 -19.98 -8.34 -19.75
C LYS A 331 -19.41 -9.75 -19.73
N ASP A 332 -18.64 -10.11 -20.75
CA ASP A 332 -18.06 -11.47 -20.92
C ASP A 332 -16.92 -11.78 -19.92
N THR A 333 -16.29 -10.76 -19.37
CA THR A 333 -15.16 -10.89 -18.43
C THR A 333 -15.48 -10.26 -17.07
N PHE A 334 -16.73 -9.92 -16.82
CA PHE A 334 -17.15 -9.23 -15.63
C PHE A 334 -16.90 -10.06 -14.36
N HIS A 335 -16.25 -9.43 -13.38
CA HIS A 335 -16.05 -9.97 -12.05
C HIS A 335 -16.33 -8.88 -11.01
N PRO A 336 -17.23 -9.08 -10.03
CA PRO A 336 -17.63 -8.04 -9.07
C PRO A 336 -16.45 -7.37 -8.35
N ASP A 337 -15.44 -8.16 -7.96
CA ASP A 337 -14.30 -7.68 -7.20
C ASP A 337 -13.14 -7.15 -8.06
N LYS A 338 -13.20 -7.26 -9.39
CA LYS A 338 -12.09 -6.89 -10.27
C LYS A 338 -12.47 -5.84 -11.31
N THR A 339 -13.72 -5.81 -11.75
CA THR A 339 -14.11 -4.99 -12.88
C THR A 339 -14.43 -3.56 -12.47
N ILE A 340 -15.30 -3.34 -11.48
CA ILE A 340 -15.76 -2.01 -11.11
C ILE A 340 -15.48 -1.73 -9.64
N GLY A 341 -14.93 -0.54 -9.37
CA GLY A 341 -14.83 0.02 -8.03
C GLY A 341 -15.41 1.42 -7.98
N ILE A 342 -16.23 1.69 -6.97
CA ILE A 342 -16.84 3.01 -6.77
C ILE A 342 -16.31 3.58 -5.46
N ILE A 343 -15.71 4.75 -5.54
CA ILE A 343 -15.16 5.47 -4.39
C ILE A 343 -16.03 6.68 -4.12
N VAL A 344 -16.52 6.80 -2.87
CA VAL A 344 -17.28 7.98 -2.43
C VAL A 344 -16.86 8.37 -1.00
N PRO A 345 -16.90 9.66 -0.63
CA PRO A 345 -16.32 10.10 0.65
C PRO A 345 -17.19 9.79 1.87
N TYR A 346 -18.49 9.53 1.69
CA TYR A 346 -19.44 9.42 2.79
C TYR A 346 -20.23 8.12 2.76
N ARG A 347 -20.44 7.50 3.93
CA ARG A 347 -21.23 6.27 4.07
C ARG A 347 -22.69 6.44 3.58
N ASN A 348 -23.27 7.61 3.79
CA ASN A 348 -24.64 7.88 3.30
C ASN A 348 -24.69 7.89 1.77
N GLN A 349 -23.64 8.36 1.10
CA GLN A 349 -23.55 8.32 -0.35
C GLN A 349 -23.38 6.87 -0.87
N ILE A 350 -22.68 6.01 -0.13
CA ILE A 350 -22.60 4.58 -0.46
C ILE A 350 -23.98 3.97 -0.57
N ALA A 351 -24.88 4.26 0.42
CA ALA A 351 -26.24 3.76 0.40
C ALA A 351 -27.06 4.31 -0.79
N ALA A 352 -26.93 5.61 -1.08
CA ALA A 352 -27.59 6.23 -2.23
C ALA A 352 -27.15 5.59 -3.56
N VAL A 353 -25.84 5.41 -3.76
CA VAL A 353 -25.30 4.76 -4.97
C VAL A 353 -25.78 3.30 -5.07
N ARG A 354 -25.80 2.54 -3.97
CA ARG A 354 -26.33 1.17 -3.98
C ARG A 354 -27.80 1.11 -4.41
N ASN A 355 -28.63 1.98 -3.86
CA ASN A 355 -30.04 2.05 -4.21
C ASN A 355 -30.23 2.40 -5.70
N SER A 356 -29.48 3.38 -6.21
CA SER A 356 -29.54 3.74 -7.63
C SER A 356 -29.09 2.60 -8.54
N ILE A 357 -28.05 1.85 -8.17
CA ILE A 357 -27.59 0.66 -8.94
C ILE A 357 -28.64 -0.45 -8.90
N GLN A 358 -29.26 -0.71 -7.74
CA GLN A 358 -30.28 -1.75 -7.60
C GLN A 358 -31.51 -1.47 -8.45
N ALA A 359 -31.86 -0.20 -8.64
CA ALA A 359 -32.98 0.21 -9.49
C ALA A 359 -32.83 -0.22 -10.96
N HIS A 360 -31.61 -0.49 -11.43
CA HIS A 360 -31.36 -1.02 -12.77
C HIS A 360 -31.62 -2.53 -12.91
N GLY A 361 -31.83 -3.26 -11.82
CA GLY A 361 -32.24 -4.68 -11.84
C GLY A 361 -31.15 -5.64 -12.37
N ILE A 362 -29.86 -5.28 -12.29
CA ILE A 362 -28.73 -6.12 -12.73
C ILE A 362 -28.09 -6.79 -11.52
N PRO A 363 -28.35 -8.10 -11.25
CA PRO A 363 -27.88 -8.78 -10.04
C PRO A 363 -26.37 -8.78 -9.86
N SER A 364 -25.62 -8.87 -10.96
CA SER A 364 -24.15 -8.86 -10.95
C SER A 364 -23.56 -7.58 -10.36
N LEU A 365 -24.25 -6.45 -10.48
CA LEU A 365 -23.82 -5.16 -9.92
C LEU A 365 -24.09 -5.01 -8.42
N HIS A 366 -24.89 -5.88 -7.80
CA HIS A 366 -25.20 -5.77 -6.37
C HIS A 366 -23.97 -6.04 -5.48
N ASN A 367 -23.02 -6.80 -5.98
CA ASN A 367 -21.83 -7.26 -5.23
C ASN A 367 -20.57 -6.45 -5.54
N ILE A 368 -20.64 -5.39 -6.35
CA ILE A 368 -19.45 -4.56 -6.62
C ILE A 368 -19.02 -3.77 -5.38
N SER A 369 -17.73 -3.47 -5.32
CA SER A 369 -17.15 -2.70 -4.21
C SER A 369 -17.55 -1.22 -4.32
N ILE A 370 -18.26 -0.71 -3.31
CA ILE A 370 -18.58 0.72 -3.13
C ILE A 370 -18.14 1.09 -1.73
N ASP A 371 -17.09 1.91 -1.60
CA ASP A 371 -16.55 2.27 -0.29
C ASP A 371 -15.76 3.59 -0.35
N THR A 372 -15.16 3.98 0.78
CA THR A 372 -14.29 5.17 0.86
C THR A 372 -12.89 4.87 0.31
N VAL A 373 -12.13 5.92 0.00
CA VAL A 373 -10.78 5.80 -0.56
C VAL A 373 -9.82 5.01 0.34
N GLU A 374 -9.98 5.12 1.67
CA GLU A 374 -9.17 4.41 2.65
C GLU A 374 -9.33 2.87 2.52
N ARG A 375 -10.52 2.41 2.13
CA ARG A 375 -10.81 0.99 1.91
C ARG A 375 -10.30 0.46 0.57
N PHE A 376 -10.12 1.36 -0.40
CA PHE A 376 -9.58 1.02 -1.71
C PHE A 376 -8.05 1.00 -1.76
N GLN A 377 -7.36 1.54 -0.77
CA GLN A 377 -5.89 1.53 -0.75
C GLN A 377 -5.34 0.10 -0.94
N GLY A 378 -4.37 -0.04 -1.83
CA GLY A 378 -3.80 -1.33 -2.23
C GLY A 378 -4.65 -2.14 -3.21
N SER A 379 -5.90 -1.74 -3.48
CA SER A 379 -6.78 -2.42 -4.43
C SER A 379 -6.61 -1.88 -5.85
N GLN A 380 -7.12 -2.63 -6.84
CA GLN A 380 -7.19 -2.19 -8.23
C GLN A 380 -8.45 -2.73 -8.90
N ARG A 381 -8.97 -2.00 -9.89
CA ARG A 381 -10.13 -2.37 -10.71
C ARG A 381 -9.88 -1.95 -12.17
N ASN A 382 -10.61 -2.57 -13.09
CA ASN A 382 -10.55 -2.16 -14.50
C ASN A 382 -11.15 -0.76 -14.71
N VAL A 383 -12.19 -0.44 -13.94
CA VAL A 383 -12.87 0.85 -13.96
C VAL A 383 -13.02 1.36 -12.54
N ILE A 384 -12.53 2.56 -12.27
CA ILE A 384 -12.76 3.29 -11.02
C ILE A 384 -13.68 4.46 -11.30
N ILE A 385 -14.75 4.59 -10.51
CA ILE A 385 -15.64 5.75 -10.53
C ILE A 385 -15.48 6.45 -9.19
N TYR A 386 -14.95 7.68 -9.21
CA TYR A 386 -14.77 8.47 -8.00
C TYR A 386 -15.82 9.59 -7.91
N GLY A 387 -16.81 9.42 -7.05
CA GLY A 387 -17.80 10.45 -6.73
C GLY A 387 -17.28 11.36 -5.62
N PHE A 388 -17.33 12.67 -5.84
CA PHE A 388 -16.84 13.65 -4.85
C PHE A 388 -17.89 14.03 -3.82
N THR A 389 -19.16 13.88 -4.14
CA THR A 389 -20.32 14.20 -3.27
C THR A 389 -20.30 15.65 -2.76
N VAL A 390 -19.76 16.57 -3.56
CA VAL A 390 -19.62 17.99 -3.19
C VAL A 390 -20.88 18.75 -3.60
N ARG A 391 -21.55 19.31 -2.60
CA ARG A 391 -22.69 20.25 -2.80
C ARG A 391 -22.35 21.65 -2.28
N HIS A 392 -21.43 21.74 -1.32
CA HIS A 392 -21.03 22.98 -0.67
C HIS A 392 -19.51 23.07 -0.60
N ARG A 393 -18.99 24.29 -0.72
CA ARG A 393 -17.55 24.55 -0.76
C ARG A 393 -16.77 23.99 0.45
N TYR A 394 -17.35 24.03 1.65
CA TYR A 394 -16.69 23.53 2.87
C TYR A 394 -16.40 22.02 2.82
N GLN A 395 -17.15 21.25 2.01
CA GLN A 395 -16.91 19.81 1.86
C GLN A 395 -15.61 19.48 1.15
N LEU A 396 -15.04 20.44 0.39
CA LEU A 396 -13.70 20.29 -0.21
C LEU A 396 -12.63 20.11 0.87
N ASN A 397 -12.77 20.75 2.04
CA ASN A 397 -11.83 20.59 3.14
C ASN A 397 -11.73 19.14 3.62
N PHE A 398 -12.83 18.40 3.59
CA PHE A 398 -12.83 16.98 3.93
C PHE A 398 -12.15 16.12 2.83
N LEU A 399 -12.42 16.41 1.57
CA LEU A 399 -11.78 15.70 0.45
C LEU A 399 -10.26 15.93 0.46
N CYS A 400 -9.83 17.17 0.68
CA CYS A 400 -8.41 17.57 0.68
C CYS A 400 -7.73 17.45 2.04
N SER A 401 -8.34 16.78 3.03
CA SER A 401 -7.83 16.74 4.42
C SER A 401 -6.45 16.08 4.57
N ASN A 402 -6.00 15.29 3.60
CA ASN A 402 -4.70 14.63 3.57
C ASN A 402 -3.75 15.27 2.52
N THR A 403 -3.93 16.54 2.22
CA THR A 403 -3.01 17.29 1.35
C THR A 403 -1.85 17.85 2.17
N PHE A 404 -0.64 17.74 1.62
CA PHE A 404 0.58 18.32 2.19
C PHE A 404 1.46 18.90 1.08
N LEU A 405 2.49 19.65 1.45
CA LEU A 405 3.49 20.16 0.52
C LEU A 405 4.73 19.26 0.53
N ASP A 406 5.07 18.68 -0.62
CA ASP A 406 6.36 18.02 -0.85
C ASP A 406 7.27 19.02 -1.60
N GLY A 407 8.09 19.74 -0.85
CA GLY A 407 8.76 20.93 -1.35
C GLY A 407 7.74 22.04 -1.67
N THR A 408 7.60 22.40 -2.93
CA THR A 408 6.61 23.38 -3.42
C THR A 408 5.38 22.74 -4.06
N THR A 409 5.35 21.41 -4.19
CA THR A 409 4.29 20.69 -4.89
C THR A 409 3.20 20.25 -3.91
N PRO A 410 1.93 20.66 -4.08
CA PRO A 410 0.84 20.14 -3.27
C PRO A 410 0.54 18.70 -3.68
N VAL A 411 0.47 17.81 -2.70
CA VAL A 411 0.15 16.40 -2.87
C VAL A 411 -1.13 16.08 -2.14
N ASP A 412 -2.18 15.72 -2.87
CA ASP A 412 -3.41 15.18 -2.33
C ASP A 412 -3.32 13.64 -2.26
N ARG A 413 -3.13 13.11 -1.05
CA ARG A 413 -2.95 11.68 -0.82
C ARG A 413 -4.20 10.86 -1.15
N LYS A 414 -5.41 11.43 -0.92
CA LYS A 414 -6.67 10.75 -1.26
C LYS A 414 -6.85 10.62 -2.76
N LEU A 415 -6.61 11.70 -3.49
CA LEU A 415 -6.69 11.69 -4.93
C LEU A 415 -5.64 10.75 -5.55
N ASN A 416 -4.41 10.76 -5.03
CA ASN A 416 -3.35 9.87 -5.51
C ASN A 416 -3.66 8.38 -5.30
N VAL A 417 -4.39 8.02 -4.25
CA VAL A 417 -4.83 6.63 -4.01
C VAL A 417 -6.03 6.27 -4.89
N ALA A 418 -6.92 7.22 -5.18
CA ALA A 418 -8.12 6.99 -5.97
C ALA A 418 -7.84 6.84 -7.48
N MET A 419 -6.75 7.44 -7.96
CA MET A 419 -6.28 7.33 -9.35
C MET A 419 -5.47 6.06 -9.59
#